data_c12f74ca6b896cd7719cb45d7167c8a6
#
_entry.id   c12f74ca6b896cd7719cb45d7167c8a6
#
_cell.length_a   1.000
_cell.length_b   1.000
_cell.length_c   1.000
_cell.angle_alpha   90.00
_cell.angle_beta   90.00
_cell.angle_gamma   90.00
#
_symmetry.space_group_name_H-M   'P 1'
#
loop_
_entity.id
_entity.type
_entity.pdbx_description
1 polymer ?
#
loop_
_entity_poly.entity_id
_entity_poly.type
_entity_poly.pdbx_seq_one_letter_code
_entity_poly.pdbx_strand_id
1 'polypeptide(L)'
;MNKLVEDCMRLGFGMMRLPRIEGTNDIDLEHTKRMVDAFIEAGGKYFDTAFIYEGSEEATKATLCDRYPRESYYLADKLNASDFAAKNEKEAKNEINISLERTRAGYLDFYLLHGIDEGNHDKFDSYGIWDYMKQLKSEGVIRHYGFSFHSTPEHLEQLLTDHPDVEFVQLQINYADWEDTLICSRRCYEIATRHGKPVIVMEPVKGGKLANPPQAVKDILQRANPDASFASWAVRYAASLPWKQM
;
A
#
# COMPACT_ATOMS: atom_id res chain seq x y z
N MET A 1 1.41 -10.06 -13.53
CA MET A 1 1.76 -9.84 -12.11
C MET A 1 2.85 -10.75 -11.57
N ASN A 2 2.89 -12.05 -11.89
CA ASN A 2 3.97 -12.95 -11.42
C ASN A 2 5.39 -12.44 -11.73
N LYS A 3 5.61 -11.88 -12.92
CA LYS A 3 6.91 -11.30 -13.30
C LYS A 3 7.30 -10.06 -12.46
N LEU A 4 6.32 -9.25 -12.04
CA LEU A 4 6.53 -8.09 -11.18
C LEU A 4 6.97 -8.47 -9.76
N VAL A 5 6.44 -9.58 -9.22
CA VAL A 5 6.82 -10.11 -7.92
C VAL A 5 8.24 -10.70 -7.95
N GLU A 6 8.66 -11.24 -9.10
CA GLU A 6 10.02 -11.75 -9.31
C GLU A 6 11.05 -10.63 -9.48
N ASP A 7 10.67 -9.53 -10.14
CA ASP A 7 11.57 -8.39 -10.41
C ASP A 7 11.69 -7.40 -9.25
N CYS A 8 10.77 -7.44 -8.27
CA CYS A 8 10.80 -6.57 -7.09
C CYS A 8 11.40 -7.29 -5.88
N MET A 9 12.25 -6.59 -5.13
CA MET A 9 12.53 -6.97 -3.75
C MET A 9 11.19 -7.06 -3.00
N ARG A 10 11.02 -8.08 -2.14
CA ARG A 10 9.79 -8.28 -1.35
C ARG A 10 9.54 -7.20 -0.30
N LEU A 11 10.13 -6.04 -0.45
CA LEU A 11 9.99 -4.88 0.43
C LEU A 11 9.59 -3.67 -0.40
N GLY A 12 8.51 -3.00 0.01
CA GLY A 12 8.06 -1.74 -0.54
C GLY A 12 8.38 -0.57 0.38
N PHE A 13 8.45 0.63 -0.18
CA PHE A 13 8.66 1.90 0.52
C PHE A 13 7.34 2.67 0.60
N GLY A 14 6.77 2.77 1.81
CA GLY A 14 5.54 3.53 2.04
C GLY A 14 5.83 5.02 2.23
N MET A 15 5.14 5.88 1.47
CA MET A 15 5.29 7.34 1.50
C MET A 15 4.29 8.04 2.45
N MET A 16 3.48 7.29 3.19
CA MET A 16 2.46 7.88 4.08
C MET A 16 3.05 8.59 5.30
N ARG A 17 4.09 8.00 5.92
CA ARG A 17 4.68 8.49 7.18
C ARG A 17 6.12 8.93 6.96
N LEU A 18 6.29 9.93 6.09
CA LEU A 18 7.59 10.53 5.82
C LEU A 18 8.08 11.36 7.02
N PRO A 19 9.40 11.48 7.22
CA PRO A 19 9.95 12.34 8.27
C PRO A 19 9.50 13.80 8.05
N ARG A 20 9.24 14.49 9.16
CA ARG A 20 8.83 15.90 9.16
C ARG A 20 9.90 16.77 9.79
N ILE A 21 9.96 18.02 9.37
CA ILE A 21 10.84 19.03 9.98
C ILE A 21 10.36 19.29 11.41
N GLU A 22 11.26 19.23 12.38
CA GLU A 22 10.94 19.40 13.78
C GLU A 22 10.17 20.71 14.03
N GLY A 23 9.06 20.60 14.76
CA GLY A 23 8.17 21.73 15.10
C GLY A 23 7.26 22.22 13.96
N THR A 24 7.25 21.52 12.80
CA THR A 24 6.36 21.82 11.67
C THR A 24 5.58 20.61 11.20
N ASN A 25 4.62 20.82 10.27
CA ASN A 25 3.96 19.75 9.54
C ASN A 25 4.61 19.46 8.18
N ASP A 26 5.69 20.17 7.83
CA ASP A 26 6.33 20.02 6.54
C ASP A 26 7.16 18.75 6.48
N ILE A 27 7.11 18.05 5.34
CA ILE A 27 7.92 16.86 5.10
C ILE A 27 9.38 17.28 4.93
N ASP A 28 10.28 16.61 5.65
CA ASP A 28 11.73 16.76 5.46
C ASP A 28 12.15 16.06 4.16
N LEU A 29 12.14 16.83 3.07
CA LEU A 29 12.47 16.32 1.75
C LEU A 29 13.92 15.83 1.66
N GLU A 30 14.87 16.49 2.35
CA GLU A 30 16.28 16.08 2.30
C GLU A 30 16.51 14.76 3.05
N HIS A 31 15.82 14.56 4.18
CA HIS A 31 15.85 13.27 4.84
C HIS A 31 15.16 12.20 3.99
N THR A 32 13.99 12.50 3.41
CA THR A 32 13.25 11.58 2.55
C THR A 32 14.07 11.19 1.32
N LYS A 33 14.79 12.10 0.66
CA LYS A 33 15.71 11.78 -0.45
C LYS A 33 16.74 10.74 -0.05
N ARG A 34 17.40 10.92 1.11
CA ARG A 34 18.39 9.95 1.59
C ARG A 34 17.79 8.57 1.83
N MET A 35 16.53 8.51 2.35
CA MET A 35 15.82 7.24 2.55
C MET A 35 15.48 6.56 1.21
N VAL A 36 14.99 7.34 0.23
CA VAL A 36 14.69 6.85 -1.12
C VAL A 36 15.96 6.33 -1.81
N ASP A 37 17.07 7.09 -1.72
CA ASP A 37 18.36 6.70 -2.30
C ASP A 37 18.86 5.38 -1.70
N ALA A 38 18.86 5.25 -0.37
CA ALA A 38 19.26 4.03 0.31
C ALA A 38 18.37 2.82 -0.05
N PHE A 39 17.06 3.03 -0.22
CA PHE A 39 16.14 1.97 -0.63
C PHE A 39 16.40 1.49 -2.06
N ILE A 40 16.62 2.42 -3.00
CA ILE A 40 16.94 2.10 -4.40
C ILE A 40 18.32 1.44 -4.51
N GLU A 41 19.34 1.95 -3.80
CA GLU A 41 20.68 1.36 -3.76
C GLU A 41 20.66 -0.08 -3.22
N ALA A 42 19.77 -0.37 -2.27
CA ALA A 42 19.54 -1.73 -1.78
C ALA A 42 18.78 -2.63 -2.76
N GLY A 43 18.37 -2.13 -3.94
CA GLY A 43 17.61 -2.87 -4.96
C GLY A 43 16.09 -2.76 -4.82
N GLY A 44 15.59 -1.88 -3.94
CA GLY A 44 14.15 -1.61 -3.78
C GLY A 44 13.58 -0.87 -4.98
N LYS A 45 12.35 -1.23 -5.39
CA LYS A 45 11.71 -0.63 -6.57
C LYS A 45 10.27 -0.20 -6.36
N TYR A 46 9.55 -0.72 -5.36
CA TYR A 46 8.13 -0.45 -5.14
C TYR A 46 7.93 0.68 -4.15
N PHE A 47 7.21 1.73 -4.57
CA PHE A 47 6.84 2.89 -3.75
C PHE A 47 5.32 3.00 -3.69
N ASP A 48 4.78 3.38 -2.52
CA ASP A 48 3.35 3.39 -2.23
C ASP A 48 2.94 4.73 -1.63
N THR A 49 2.11 5.48 -2.36
CA THR A 49 1.48 6.73 -1.91
C THR A 49 -0.04 6.63 -2.00
N ALA A 50 -0.76 7.73 -1.76
CA ALA A 50 -2.20 7.85 -1.98
C ALA A 50 -2.60 9.31 -2.10
N PHE A 51 -3.66 9.58 -2.87
CA PHE A 51 -4.27 10.89 -3.05
C PHE A 51 -4.53 11.63 -1.73
N ILE A 52 -5.00 10.93 -0.70
CA ILE A 52 -5.34 11.51 0.61
C ILE A 52 -4.15 11.62 1.58
N TYR A 53 -2.94 11.21 1.21
CA TYR A 53 -1.77 11.35 2.09
C TYR A 53 -1.20 12.75 1.91
N GLU A 54 -1.46 13.62 2.89
CA GLU A 54 -1.10 15.04 2.84
C GLU A 54 0.39 15.26 2.53
N GLY A 55 0.67 15.91 1.40
CA GLY A 55 2.03 16.24 0.92
C GLY A 55 2.83 15.05 0.38
N SER A 56 2.28 13.83 0.43
CA SER A 56 3.01 12.60 0.04
C SER A 56 3.25 12.53 -1.47
N GLU A 57 2.29 12.90 -2.30
CA GLU A 57 2.42 12.87 -3.76
C GLU A 57 3.46 13.89 -4.23
N GLU A 58 3.46 15.11 -3.66
CA GLU A 58 4.46 16.15 -3.94
C GLU A 58 5.85 15.73 -3.44
N ALA A 59 5.93 15.09 -2.28
CA ALA A 59 7.19 14.54 -1.78
C ALA A 59 7.68 13.39 -2.67
N THR A 60 6.78 12.52 -3.16
CA THR A 60 7.10 11.45 -4.11
C THR A 60 7.68 12.04 -5.40
N LYS A 61 7.07 13.12 -5.92
CA LYS A 61 7.61 13.86 -7.05
C LYS A 61 9.04 14.33 -6.79
N ALA A 62 9.25 15.09 -5.71
CA ALA A 62 10.51 15.75 -5.41
C ALA A 62 11.65 14.78 -5.02
N THR A 63 11.31 13.61 -4.46
CA THR A 63 12.31 12.67 -3.91
C THR A 63 12.53 11.44 -4.79
N LEU A 64 11.57 11.13 -5.68
CA LEU A 64 11.62 9.96 -6.56
C LEU A 64 11.45 10.35 -8.04
N CYS A 65 10.27 10.88 -8.44
CA CYS A 65 9.90 10.99 -9.85
C CYS A 65 10.76 11.98 -10.63
N ASP A 66 11.17 13.11 -10.03
CA ASP A 66 12.05 14.11 -10.67
C ASP A 66 13.54 13.67 -10.66
N ARG A 67 13.91 12.56 -10.00
CA ARG A 67 15.30 12.16 -9.76
C ARG A 67 15.72 10.88 -10.42
N TYR A 68 14.78 9.96 -10.63
CA TYR A 68 15.06 8.63 -11.15
C TYR A 68 14.28 8.37 -12.45
N PRO A 69 14.87 7.61 -13.40
CA PRO A 69 14.14 7.20 -14.59
C PRO A 69 12.84 6.49 -14.25
N ARG A 70 11.75 6.84 -14.91
CA ARG A 70 10.40 6.32 -14.60
C ARG A 70 10.30 4.79 -14.64
N GLU A 71 11.02 4.16 -15.53
CA GLU A 71 11.07 2.71 -15.71
C GLU A 71 11.92 1.97 -14.67
N SER A 72 12.64 2.69 -13.82
CA SER A 72 13.50 2.08 -12.79
C SER A 72 12.77 1.73 -11.50
N TYR A 73 11.53 2.18 -11.33
CA TYR A 73 10.72 1.94 -10.14
C TYR A 73 9.25 1.67 -10.49
N TYR A 74 8.54 1.08 -9.54
CA TYR A 74 7.10 0.90 -9.56
C TYR A 74 6.44 1.86 -8.59
N LEU A 75 5.40 2.57 -9.05
CA LEU A 75 4.65 3.50 -8.24
C LEU A 75 3.21 3.02 -8.06
N ALA A 76 2.81 2.89 -6.81
CA ALA A 76 1.44 2.67 -6.40
C ALA A 76 0.83 3.97 -5.86
N ASP A 77 -0.41 4.23 -6.27
CA ASP A 77 -1.23 5.33 -5.77
C ASP A 77 -2.68 4.87 -5.58
N LYS A 78 -3.52 5.69 -4.94
CA LYS A 78 -4.85 5.23 -4.52
C LYS A 78 -5.90 6.31 -4.70
N LEU A 79 -7.05 5.92 -5.26
CA LEU A 79 -8.28 6.71 -5.36
C LEU A 79 -9.14 6.52 -4.12
N ASN A 80 -9.67 7.60 -3.54
CA ASN A 80 -10.55 7.54 -2.39
C ASN A 80 -11.93 8.14 -2.70
N ALA A 81 -12.99 7.32 -2.67
CA ALA A 81 -14.34 7.74 -2.93
C ALA A 81 -15.13 8.19 -1.66
N SER A 82 -14.46 8.31 -0.50
CA SER A 82 -15.12 8.76 0.74
C SER A 82 -15.54 10.23 0.66
N ASP A 83 -16.56 10.61 1.44
CA ASP A 83 -17.16 11.99 1.43
C ASP A 83 -16.14 13.10 1.72
N PHE A 84 -15.08 12.81 2.45
CA PHE A 84 -14.04 13.79 2.72
C PHE A 84 -13.08 14.01 1.54
N ALA A 85 -12.98 13.05 0.62
CA ALA A 85 -12.09 13.10 -0.55
C ALA A 85 -12.84 13.50 -1.82
N ALA A 86 -14.03 12.92 -2.08
CA ALA A 86 -14.82 13.18 -3.27
C ALA A 86 -16.31 13.28 -2.94
N LYS A 87 -16.97 14.35 -3.39
CA LYS A 87 -18.40 14.60 -3.14
C LYS A 87 -19.31 13.96 -4.20
N ASN A 88 -18.74 13.53 -5.31
CA ASN A 88 -19.47 12.96 -6.44
C ASN A 88 -18.53 12.15 -7.34
N GLU A 89 -19.14 11.41 -8.27
CA GLU A 89 -18.43 10.56 -9.24
C GLU A 89 -17.34 11.33 -10.01
N LYS A 90 -17.65 12.56 -10.47
CA LYS A 90 -16.70 13.35 -11.27
C LYS A 90 -15.44 13.70 -10.46
N GLU A 91 -15.61 14.07 -9.20
CA GLU A 91 -14.48 14.38 -8.31
C GLU A 91 -13.65 13.14 -8.05
N ALA A 92 -14.29 12.00 -7.71
CA ALA A 92 -13.59 10.73 -7.48
C ALA A 92 -12.80 10.28 -8.73
N LYS A 93 -13.42 10.31 -9.91
CA LYS A 93 -12.73 9.95 -11.16
C LYS A 93 -11.64 10.94 -11.56
N ASN A 94 -11.69 12.19 -11.10
CA ASN A 94 -10.64 13.17 -11.38
C ASN A 94 -9.41 13.05 -10.48
N GLU A 95 -9.45 12.28 -9.41
CA GLU A 95 -8.29 12.11 -8.51
C GLU A 95 -7.06 11.61 -9.25
N ILE A 96 -7.20 10.67 -10.20
CA ILE A 96 -6.07 10.17 -10.99
C ILE A 96 -5.34 11.29 -11.76
N ASN A 97 -6.07 12.25 -12.32
CA ASN A 97 -5.46 13.37 -13.04
C ASN A 97 -4.67 14.26 -12.08
N ILE A 98 -5.23 14.53 -10.89
CA ILE A 98 -4.57 15.31 -9.85
C ILE A 98 -3.32 14.59 -9.33
N SER A 99 -3.42 13.29 -9.08
CA SER A 99 -2.30 12.44 -8.63
C SER A 99 -1.16 12.41 -9.66
N LEU A 100 -1.49 12.27 -10.95
CA LEU A 100 -0.50 12.33 -12.03
C LEU A 100 0.14 13.72 -12.19
N GLU A 101 -0.61 14.80 -11.94
CA GLU A 101 -0.09 16.17 -11.92
C GLU A 101 0.86 16.39 -10.73
N ARG A 102 0.45 15.97 -9.53
CA ARG A 102 1.24 16.12 -8.30
C ARG A 102 2.53 15.29 -8.31
N THR A 103 2.44 14.04 -8.75
CA THR A 103 3.60 13.13 -8.81
C THR A 103 4.48 13.35 -10.04
N ARG A 104 3.92 13.84 -11.14
CA ARG A 104 4.54 13.86 -12.51
C ARG A 104 5.01 12.49 -12.99
N ALA A 105 4.39 11.43 -12.48
CA ALA A 105 4.81 10.06 -12.81
C ALA A 105 4.49 9.63 -14.25
N GLY A 106 3.57 10.33 -14.93
CA GLY A 106 3.13 10.01 -16.29
C GLY A 106 2.17 8.83 -16.38
N TYR A 107 2.38 7.79 -15.59
CA TYR A 107 1.50 6.63 -15.42
C TYR A 107 1.71 6.01 -14.04
N LEU A 108 0.78 5.17 -13.58
CA LEU A 108 0.93 4.41 -12.34
C LEU A 108 1.08 2.91 -12.66
N ASP A 109 1.97 2.23 -11.94
CA ASP A 109 2.10 0.78 -12.07
C ASP A 109 0.97 0.08 -11.33
N PHE A 110 0.59 0.57 -10.14
CA PHE A 110 -0.50 0.05 -9.34
C PHE A 110 -1.43 1.19 -8.95
N TYR A 111 -2.73 0.99 -9.16
CA TYR A 111 -3.74 1.94 -8.69
C TYR A 111 -4.81 1.21 -7.88
N LEU A 112 -5.09 1.71 -6.69
CA LEU A 112 -5.93 1.02 -5.73
C LEU A 112 -7.19 1.83 -5.43
N LEU A 113 -8.32 1.13 -5.25
CA LEU A 113 -9.45 1.68 -4.51
C LEU A 113 -9.04 1.72 -3.03
N HIS A 114 -9.08 2.92 -2.43
CA HIS A 114 -8.43 3.18 -1.14
C HIS A 114 -9.34 2.91 0.05
N GLY A 115 -8.91 1.98 0.91
CA GLY A 115 -9.51 1.79 2.22
C GLY A 115 -10.95 1.32 2.16
N ILE A 116 -11.25 0.32 1.34
CA ILE A 116 -12.62 -0.20 1.25
C ILE A 116 -13.03 -0.81 2.58
N ASP A 117 -14.19 -0.36 3.08
CA ASP A 117 -14.87 -0.88 4.25
C ASP A 117 -16.38 -0.91 4.04
N GLU A 118 -17.15 -1.44 5.01
CA GLU A 118 -18.62 -1.53 4.93
C GLU A 118 -19.31 -0.15 4.86
N GLY A 119 -18.64 0.92 5.27
CA GLY A 119 -19.18 2.27 5.28
C GLY A 119 -19.00 3.03 3.96
N ASN A 120 -18.14 2.56 3.07
CA ASN A 120 -17.78 3.30 1.86
C ASN A 120 -17.85 2.50 0.54
N HIS A 121 -18.00 1.16 0.59
CA HIS A 121 -17.95 0.35 -0.64
C HIS A 121 -19.04 0.71 -1.65
N ASP A 122 -20.26 1.03 -1.18
CA ASP A 122 -21.39 1.45 -2.04
C ASP A 122 -21.07 2.65 -2.93
N LYS A 123 -20.12 3.51 -2.51
CA LYS A 123 -19.72 4.66 -3.32
C LYS A 123 -18.84 4.27 -4.49
N PHE A 124 -17.93 3.29 -4.30
CA PHE A 124 -17.14 2.78 -5.41
C PHE A 124 -18.04 2.15 -6.48
N ASP A 125 -19.11 1.47 -6.07
CA ASP A 125 -20.11 0.91 -6.97
C ASP A 125 -20.95 2.00 -7.64
N SER A 126 -21.55 2.90 -6.86
CA SER A 126 -22.46 3.94 -7.36
C SER A 126 -21.76 4.96 -8.27
N TYR A 127 -20.47 5.22 -8.07
CA TYR A 127 -19.64 6.07 -8.92
C TYR A 127 -19.02 5.31 -10.10
N GLY A 128 -19.28 4.01 -10.24
CA GLY A 128 -18.76 3.17 -11.32
C GLY A 128 -17.23 3.12 -11.32
N ILE A 129 -16.59 3.10 -10.14
CA ILE A 129 -15.12 3.15 -10.02
C ILE A 129 -14.48 1.86 -10.52
N TRP A 130 -15.09 0.71 -10.30
CA TRP A 130 -14.55 -0.57 -10.78
C TRP A 130 -14.38 -0.61 -12.30
N ASP A 131 -15.39 -0.15 -13.03
CA ASP A 131 -15.31 -0.07 -14.50
C ASP A 131 -14.37 1.02 -14.96
N TYR A 132 -14.29 2.11 -14.21
CA TYR A 132 -13.33 3.18 -14.47
C TYR A 132 -11.88 2.70 -14.32
N MET A 133 -11.56 1.84 -13.34
CA MET A 133 -10.23 1.23 -13.21
C MET A 133 -9.87 0.37 -14.44
N LYS A 134 -10.84 -0.40 -14.96
CA LYS A 134 -10.66 -1.19 -16.20
C LYS A 134 -10.39 -0.28 -17.40
N GLN A 135 -11.11 0.82 -17.50
CA GLN A 135 -10.91 1.83 -18.54
C GLN A 135 -9.50 2.42 -18.46
N LEU A 136 -9.08 2.94 -17.31
CA LEU A 136 -7.74 3.51 -17.10
C LEU A 136 -6.63 2.50 -17.45
N LYS A 137 -6.84 1.23 -17.13
CA LYS A 137 -5.92 0.16 -17.50
C LYS A 137 -5.88 -0.06 -19.01
N SER A 138 -7.02 -0.06 -19.70
CA SER A 138 -7.11 -0.21 -21.15
C SER A 138 -6.45 0.95 -21.90
N GLU A 139 -6.51 2.15 -21.33
CA GLU A 139 -5.89 3.38 -21.83
C GLU A 139 -4.38 3.46 -21.53
N GLY A 140 -3.85 2.56 -20.68
CA GLY A 140 -2.44 2.53 -20.28
C GLY A 140 -2.07 3.59 -19.25
N VAL A 141 -3.05 4.28 -18.65
CA VAL A 141 -2.84 5.24 -17.57
C VAL A 141 -2.38 4.53 -16.30
N ILE A 142 -2.92 3.33 -16.05
CA ILE A 142 -2.49 2.43 -15.00
C ILE A 142 -2.14 1.06 -15.57
N ARG A 143 -1.26 0.31 -14.90
CA ARG A 143 -0.87 -1.05 -15.36
C ARG A 143 -1.64 -2.16 -14.65
N HIS A 144 -1.82 -2.01 -13.35
CA HIS A 144 -2.50 -2.97 -12.48
C HIS A 144 -3.45 -2.25 -11.53
N TYR A 145 -4.61 -2.86 -11.23
CA TYR A 145 -5.50 -2.33 -10.22
C TYR A 145 -5.93 -3.39 -9.20
N GLY A 146 -6.21 -2.92 -8.00
CA GLY A 146 -6.65 -3.68 -6.87
C GLY A 146 -7.31 -2.76 -5.83
N PHE A 147 -7.34 -3.17 -4.59
CA PHE A 147 -7.85 -2.33 -3.51
C PHE A 147 -7.09 -2.55 -2.21
N SER A 148 -7.09 -1.54 -1.33
CA SER A 148 -6.72 -1.68 0.06
C SER A 148 -7.97 -1.87 0.91
N PHE A 149 -7.88 -2.74 1.92
CA PHE A 149 -9.05 -3.26 2.62
C PHE A 149 -8.92 -3.13 4.13
N HIS A 150 -10.01 -2.65 4.78
CA HIS A 150 -10.09 -2.39 6.22
C HIS A 150 -11.46 -2.79 6.81
N SER A 151 -11.94 -4.00 6.49
CA SER A 151 -13.24 -4.46 6.95
C SER A 151 -13.21 -5.94 7.35
N THR A 152 -14.39 -6.58 7.43
CA THR A 152 -14.55 -7.96 7.87
C THR A 152 -14.12 -8.97 6.80
N PRO A 153 -13.68 -10.16 7.20
CA PRO A 153 -13.37 -11.23 6.25
C PRO A 153 -14.55 -11.59 5.33
N GLU A 154 -15.76 -11.54 5.85
CA GLU A 154 -16.99 -11.81 5.10
C GLU A 154 -17.19 -10.79 3.98
N HIS A 155 -16.91 -9.51 4.26
CA HIS A 155 -16.98 -8.45 3.26
C HIS A 155 -15.87 -8.62 2.19
N LEU A 156 -14.66 -9.03 2.59
CA LEU A 156 -13.59 -9.34 1.62
C LEU A 156 -13.96 -10.48 0.68
N GLU A 157 -14.57 -11.56 1.22
CA GLU A 157 -15.08 -12.69 0.41
C GLU A 157 -16.09 -12.21 -0.62
N GLN A 158 -17.04 -11.35 -0.20
CA GLN A 158 -18.05 -10.79 -1.09
C GLN A 158 -17.42 -9.93 -2.19
N LEU A 159 -16.54 -8.98 -1.83
CA LEU A 159 -15.87 -8.11 -2.81
C LEU A 159 -15.07 -8.90 -3.84
N LEU A 160 -14.33 -9.93 -3.42
CA LEU A 160 -13.55 -10.73 -4.34
C LEU A 160 -14.40 -11.65 -5.23
N THR A 161 -15.62 -12.00 -4.77
CA THR A 161 -16.61 -12.72 -5.56
C THR A 161 -17.25 -11.82 -6.62
N ASP A 162 -17.61 -10.59 -6.25
CA ASP A 162 -18.28 -9.64 -7.12
C ASP A 162 -17.30 -8.99 -8.13
N HIS A 163 -16.03 -8.84 -7.75
CA HIS A 163 -14.98 -8.24 -8.58
C HIS A 163 -13.81 -9.22 -8.81
N PRO A 164 -14.04 -10.36 -9.50
CA PRO A 164 -13.01 -11.38 -9.70
C PRO A 164 -11.86 -10.95 -10.60
N ASP A 165 -11.98 -9.83 -11.25
CA ASP A 165 -11.00 -9.25 -12.17
C ASP A 165 -9.96 -8.32 -11.49
N VAL A 166 -10.10 -7.99 -10.20
CA VAL A 166 -9.03 -7.31 -9.45
C VAL A 166 -7.78 -8.19 -9.39
N GLU A 167 -6.62 -7.57 -9.48
CA GLU A 167 -5.37 -8.29 -9.66
C GLU A 167 -4.62 -8.56 -8.36
N PHE A 168 -4.89 -7.79 -7.32
CA PHE A 168 -4.25 -7.92 -6.00
C PHE A 168 -5.07 -7.23 -4.90
N VAL A 169 -4.75 -7.53 -3.64
CA VAL A 169 -5.35 -6.87 -2.47
C VAL A 169 -4.25 -6.36 -1.55
N GLN A 170 -4.43 -5.17 -0.98
CA GLN A 170 -3.53 -4.65 0.06
C GLN A 170 -4.18 -4.84 1.43
N LEU A 171 -3.53 -5.61 2.32
CA LEU A 171 -4.04 -6.01 3.64
C LEU A 171 -3.11 -5.58 4.76
N GLN A 172 -3.70 -5.18 5.90
CA GLN A 172 -2.96 -4.93 7.13
C GLN A 172 -2.50 -6.25 7.74
N ILE A 173 -1.19 -6.50 7.73
CA ILE A 173 -0.60 -7.75 8.24
C ILE A 173 0.64 -7.47 9.06
N ASN A 174 0.62 -7.91 10.32
CA ASN A 174 1.76 -7.98 11.22
C ASN A 174 1.53 -9.04 12.29
N TYR A 175 2.54 -9.42 13.04
CA TYR A 175 2.44 -10.49 14.04
C TYR A 175 1.48 -10.17 15.21
N ALA A 176 1.22 -8.88 15.50
CA ALA A 176 0.30 -8.49 16.56
C ALA A 176 -1.18 -8.54 16.13
N ASP A 177 -1.44 -8.34 14.84
CA ASP A 177 -2.80 -8.33 14.28
C ASP A 177 -3.21 -9.67 13.65
N TRP A 178 -2.27 -10.64 13.58
CA TRP A 178 -2.51 -11.91 12.88
C TRP A 178 -3.73 -12.67 13.40
N GLU A 179 -3.85 -12.78 14.73
CA GLU A 179 -4.99 -13.42 15.42
C GLU A 179 -5.95 -12.39 16.05
N ASP A 180 -5.81 -11.12 15.74
CA ASP A 180 -6.70 -10.08 16.25
C ASP A 180 -8.11 -10.25 15.67
N THR A 181 -9.12 -10.14 16.53
CA THR A 181 -10.52 -10.40 16.17
C THR A 181 -11.20 -9.24 15.44
N LEU A 182 -10.62 -8.05 15.46
CA LEU A 182 -11.13 -6.86 14.77
C LEU A 182 -10.45 -6.70 13.40
N ILE A 183 -9.12 -6.85 13.36
CA ILE A 183 -8.34 -6.71 12.10
C ILE A 183 -8.45 -7.98 11.26
N CYS A 184 -8.52 -9.15 11.89
CA CYS A 184 -8.69 -10.46 11.25
C CYS A 184 -7.66 -10.74 10.14
N SER A 185 -6.39 -10.29 10.32
CA SER A 185 -5.35 -10.36 9.28
C SER A 185 -5.21 -11.75 8.67
N ARG A 186 -5.19 -12.82 9.50
CA ARG A 186 -5.09 -14.20 9.01
C ARG A 186 -6.24 -14.60 8.12
N ARG A 187 -7.48 -14.36 8.55
CA ARG A 187 -8.67 -14.73 7.78
C ARG A 187 -8.73 -14.00 6.44
N CYS A 188 -8.44 -12.70 6.44
CA CYS A 188 -8.37 -11.90 5.21
C CYS A 188 -7.27 -12.41 4.27
N TYR A 189 -6.09 -12.74 4.79
CA TYR A 189 -5.00 -13.33 4.00
C TYR A 189 -5.38 -14.68 3.38
N GLU A 190 -6.02 -15.58 4.16
CA GLU A 190 -6.48 -16.88 3.69
C GLU A 190 -7.56 -16.73 2.60
N ILE A 191 -8.48 -15.76 2.72
CA ILE A 191 -9.50 -15.47 1.71
C ILE A 191 -8.84 -14.98 0.43
N ALA A 192 -7.99 -13.95 0.49
CA ALA A 192 -7.30 -13.44 -0.69
C ALA A 192 -6.51 -14.55 -1.41
N THR A 193 -5.81 -15.40 -0.64
CA THR A 193 -5.04 -16.53 -1.18
C THR A 193 -5.95 -17.55 -1.85
N ARG A 194 -7.12 -17.88 -1.28
CA ARG A 194 -8.10 -18.81 -1.85
C ARG A 194 -8.68 -18.31 -3.17
N HIS A 195 -8.88 -16.99 -3.29
CA HIS A 195 -9.27 -16.33 -4.53
C HIS A 195 -8.10 -16.14 -5.53
N GLY A 196 -6.91 -16.66 -5.21
CA GLY A 196 -5.73 -16.52 -6.08
C GLY A 196 -5.18 -15.09 -6.18
N LYS A 197 -5.50 -14.24 -5.21
CA LYS A 197 -5.05 -12.83 -5.23
C LYS A 197 -3.74 -12.67 -4.48
N PRO A 198 -2.69 -12.13 -5.13
CA PRO A 198 -1.51 -11.68 -4.43
C PRO A 198 -1.85 -10.62 -3.38
N VAL A 199 -1.13 -10.67 -2.25
CA VAL A 199 -1.33 -9.74 -1.15
C VAL A 199 -0.14 -8.79 -1.05
N ILE A 200 -0.42 -7.48 -1.10
CA ILE A 200 0.52 -6.44 -0.71
C ILE A 200 0.29 -6.17 0.77
N VAL A 201 1.35 -6.27 1.58
CA VAL A 201 1.25 -6.06 3.02
C VAL A 201 1.40 -4.57 3.34
N MET A 202 0.39 -4.00 4.00
CA MET A 202 0.49 -2.70 4.66
C MET A 202 0.59 -2.85 6.18
N GLU A 203 1.09 -1.83 6.86
CA GLU A 203 1.26 -1.79 8.33
C GLU A 203 2.09 -2.95 8.92
N PRO A 204 3.17 -3.42 8.27
CA PRO A 204 3.97 -4.54 8.81
C PRO A 204 4.57 -4.22 10.18
N VAL A 205 4.78 -2.93 10.49
CA VAL A 205 5.30 -2.45 11.79
C VAL A 205 4.20 -1.80 12.64
N LYS A 206 2.92 -1.93 12.25
CA LYS A 206 1.74 -1.39 12.98
C LYS A 206 1.90 0.11 13.29
N GLY A 207 2.11 0.92 12.23
CA GLY A 207 2.31 2.37 12.38
C GLY A 207 3.55 2.75 13.19
N GLY A 208 4.56 1.88 13.25
CA GLY A 208 5.77 2.08 14.04
C GLY A 208 5.72 1.49 15.47
N LYS A 209 4.55 1.07 15.96
CA LYS A 209 4.40 0.51 17.33
C LYS A 209 5.29 -0.71 17.57
N LEU A 210 5.48 -1.54 16.56
CA LEU A 210 6.30 -2.75 16.66
C LEU A 210 7.82 -2.48 16.55
N ALA A 211 8.24 -1.24 16.29
CA ALA A 211 9.63 -0.83 16.44
C ALA A 211 10.03 -0.65 17.92
N ASN A 212 9.05 -0.47 18.82
CA ASN A 212 9.24 -0.41 20.26
C ASN A 212 8.14 -1.21 21.00
N PRO A 213 8.10 -2.55 20.84
CA PRO A 213 7.05 -3.37 21.43
C PRO A 213 7.18 -3.45 22.98
N PRO A 214 6.17 -4.01 23.69
CA PRO A 214 6.21 -4.23 25.13
C PRO A 214 7.44 -5.07 25.55
N GLN A 215 7.92 -4.88 26.81
CA GLN A 215 9.15 -5.49 27.31
C GLN A 215 9.17 -7.02 27.17
N ALA A 216 8.07 -7.70 27.46
CA ALA A 216 7.98 -9.15 27.32
C ALA A 216 8.24 -9.64 25.86
N VAL A 217 7.80 -8.85 24.86
CA VAL A 217 8.07 -9.14 23.45
C VAL A 217 9.54 -8.86 23.11
N LYS A 218 10.09 -7.74 23.61
CA LYS A 218 11.52 -7.41 23.45
C LYS A 218 12.41 -8.53 23.95
N ASP A 219 12.13 -9.05 25.15
CA ASP A 219 12.92 -10.12 25.78
C ASP A 219 12.92 -11.41 24.95
N ILE A 220 11.81 -11.73 24.30
CA ILE A 220 11.72 -12.89 23.40
C ILE A 220 12.56 -12.65 22.13
N LEU A 221 12.36 -11.49 21.48
CA LEU A 221 13.04 -11.17 20.21
C LEU A 221 14.56 -11.02 20.38
N GLN A 222 15.02 -10.39 21.48
CA GLN A 222 16.42 -10.24 21.80
C GLN A 222 17.09 -11.57 22.11
N ARG A 223 16.42 -12.52 22.77
CA ARG A 223 16.94 -13.88 22.97
C ARG A 223 17.13 -14.64 21.66
N ALA A 224 16.24 -14.41 20.70
CA ALA A 224 16.34 -15.05 19.39
C ALA A 224 17.46 -14.47 18.53
N ASN A 225 17.64 -13.16 18.52
CA ASN A 225 18.76 -12.47 17.88
C ASN A 225 18.95 -11.08 18.49
N PRO A 226 19.99 -10.87 19.33
CA PRO A 226 20.25 -9.62 20.02
C PRO A 226 20.62 -8.45 19.08
N ASP A 227 21.15 -8.75 17.88
CA ASP A 227 21.59 -7.73 16.91
C ASP A 227 20.47 -7.27 15.97
N ALA A 228 19.31 -7.94 15.96
CA ALA A 228 18.20 -7.59 15.10
C ALA A 228 17.32 -6.49 15.72
N SER A 229 17.02 -5.43 14.96
CA SER A 229 16.04 -4.44 15.40
C SER A 229 14.63 -5.04 15.50
N PHE A 230 13.80 -4.53 16.43
CA PHE A 230 12.42 -5.00 16.58
C PHE A 230 11.59 -4.76 15.32
N ALA A 231 11.80 -3.64 14.63
CA ALA A 231 11.16 -3.38 13.33
C ALA A 231 11.51 -4.43 12.29
N SER A 232 12.77 -4.91 12.26
CA SER A 232 13.18 -5.95 11.31
C SER A 232 12.47 -7.28 11.54
N TRP A 233 12.15 -7.61 12.79
CA TRP A 233 11.34 -8.80 13.11
C TRP A 233 9.92 -8.71 12.56
N ALA A 234 9.29 -7.54 12.67
CA ALA A 234 7.95 -7.31 12.13
C ALA A 234 7.93 -7.41 10.60
N VAL A 235 8.92 -6.82 9.92
CA VAL A 235 9.05 -6.93 8.47
C VAL A 235 9.33 -8.37 8.03
N ARG A 236 10.23 -9.09 8.73
CA ARG A 236 10.53 -10.50 8.44
C ARG A 236 9.31 -11.40 8.63
N TYR A 237 8.48 -11.13 9.65
CA TYR A 237 7.23 -11.85 9.83
C TYR A 237 6.33 -11.72 8.60
N ALA A 238 6.06 -10.52 8.14
CA ALA A 238 5.26 -10.28 6.94
C ALA A 238 5.87 -10.96 5.69
N ALA A 239 7.20 -10.88 5.53
CA ALA A 239 7.92 -11.51 4.42
C ALA A 239 7.99 -13.04 4.50
N SER A 240 7.73 -13.65 5.67
CA SER A 240 7.75 -15.11 5.87
C SER A 240 6.45 -15.81 5.47
N LEU A 241 5.37 -15.05 5.25
CA LEU A 241 4.10 -15.64 4.85
C LEU A 241 4.25 -16.36 3.50
N PRO A 242 3.66 -17.56 3.38
CA PRO A 242 3.81 -18.36 2.18
C PRO A 242 3.11 -17.69 0.99
N TRP A 243 3.90 -17.31 -0.01
CA TRP A 243 3.38 -16.94 -1.32
C TRP A 243 3.02 -18.22 -2.04
N LYS A 244 1.74 -18.53 -2.15
CA LYS A 244 1.35 -19.59 -3.10
C LYS A 244 1.58 -19.05 -4.50
N GLN A 245 2.68 -19.49 -5.12
CA GLN A 245 2.80 -19.50 -6.57
C GLN A 245 1.72 -20.43 -7.08
N MET A 246 0.77 -19.91 -7.82
CA MET A 246 -0.01 -20.71 -8.74
C MET A 246 0.59 -20.64 -10.11
#